data_13c2bc8525e37197be8108e2e0720224
#
_entry.id   13c2bc8525e37197be8108e2e0720224
#
_cell.length_a   1.000
_cell.length_b   1.000
_cell.length_c   1.000
_cell.angle_alpha   90.00
_cell.angle_beta   90.00
_cell.angle_gamma   90.00
#
_symmetry.space_group_name_H-M   'P 1'
#
loop_
_entity.id
_entity.type
_entity.pdbx_description
1 polymer ?
#
loop_
_entity_poly.entity_id
_entity_poly.type
_entity_poly.pdbx_seq_one_letter_code
_entity_poly.pdbx_strand_id
1 'polypeptide(L)'
;MGLVPVLLALLPVTIVFLLLAVRRTPADIAGVIGWLLTVGIAWAFFETPLSVILLASLAGVIASFPITIMVGTSILQITVMQEAGAIARVVTLIKTLSPRDKVAQIMIINVGFGTLLAALGATPVSILPPIMIGLGYSSFAAIALPAIGYDALCTYALLGIPAVVFSGFVGVPVTEAGGYFARYMPVISTCIALGMLWIAGGWRLVRQGVFPAIVAGMTAGIVAIGMNAMGLVTITGIAAGVAVVVVMALYLVLLRKPVIDRGMLTDSDRTAERSMSLSAALSPWIILTVFALVVNAPFLPFFSLTFKTWAMPVTIVPGNPEKVRLFWQAYFWVLVSTILALPFLGLSGKKLGAAMVKWSHRALRPMLASAVFFAIALVMNHSGKTGEWQVLNPAHNMIAVLASSAANSFGVFYPAIAPFLGLFAGFVSGSEASAIAMLTRLHLETAGKIGAIGLVIAAASGIGGGLASVISPAKLQNAAAAIDRIGEEGSVIRTTFVISLIITAVCAIMTLFWAF
;
A
#
# COMPACT_ATOMS: atom_id res chain seq x y z
N MET A 1 29.28 -16.41 11.56
CA MET A 1 28.40 -15.94 12.65
C MET A 1 27.65 -17.13 13.22
N GLY A 2 27.44 -17.18 14.54
CA GLY A 2 26.69 -18.26 15.17
C GLY A 2 25.20 -18.24 14.78
N LEU A 3 24.54 -19.41 14.81
CA LEU A 3 23.11 -19.53 14.51
C LEU A 3 22.21 -18.81 15.52
N VAL A 4 22.64 -18.73 16.78
CA VAL A 4 21.86 -18.14 17.90
C VAL A 4 21.54 -16.65 17.67
N PRO A 5 22.48 -15.76 17.32
CA PRO A 5 22.15 -14.35 17.04
C PRO A 5 21.15 -14.19 15.87
N VAL A 6 21.25 -15.02 14.84
CA VAL A 6 20.29 -15.00 13.71
C VAL A 6 18.88 -15.37 14.16
N LEU A 7 18.76 -16.45 14.95
CA LEU A 7 17.46 -16.88 15.48
C LEU A 7 16.85 -15.83 16.40
N LEU A 8 17.66 -15.20 17.27
CA LEU A 8 17.19 -14.13 18.16
C LEU A 8 16.76 -12.88 17.38
N ALA A 9 17.47 -12.51 16.33
CA ALA A 9 17.11 -11.37 15.49
C ALA A 9 15.82 -11.62 14.69
N LEU A 10 15.55 -12.88 14.29
CA LEU A 10 14.31 -13.27 13.59
C LEU A 10 13.12 -13.48 14.54
N LEU A 11 13.37 -13.77 15.82
CA LEU A 11 12.33 -14.18 16.77
C LEU A 11 11.16 -13.19 16.88
N PRO A 12 11.35 -11.86 17.01
CA PRO A 12 10.25 -10.91 17.10
C PRO A 12 9.32 -10.98 15.87
N VAL A 13 9.90 -11.00 14.67
CA VAL A 13 9.13 -11.06 13.41
C VAL A 13 8.40 -12.40 13.29
N THR A 14 9.04 -13.50 13.69
CA THR A 14 8.45 -14.84 13.68
C THR A 14 7.27 -14.93 14.65
N ILE A 15 7.39 -14.38 15.87
CA ILE A 15 6.30 -14.39 16.85
C ILE A 15 5.13 -13.52 16.37
N VAL A 16 5.40 -12.33 15.82
CA VAL A 16 4.34 -11.49 15.22
C VAL A 16 3.61 -12.27 14.12
N PHE A 17 4.35 -12.95 13.25
CA PHE A 17 3.77 -13.79 12.19
C PHE A 17 2.86 -14.89 12.78
N LEU A 18 3.33 -15.63 13.76
CA LEU A 18 2.55 -16.70 14.40
C LEU A 18 1.28 -16.17 15.07
N LEU A 19 1.37 -15.00 15.74
CA LEU A 19 0.21 -14.36 16.35
C LEU A 19 -0.84 -13.96 15.32
N LEU A 20 -0.41 -13.39 14.19
CA LEU A 20 -1.30 -12.97 13.10
C LEU A 20 -1.85 -14.15 12.31
N ALA A 21 -0.97 -15.06 11.85
CA ALA A 21 -1.34 -16.13 10.93
C ALA A 21 -2.07 -17.30 11.62
N VAL A 22 -1.60 -17.69 12.82
CA VAL A 22 -2.14 -18.86 13.54
C VAL A 22 -3.21 -18.46 14.54
N ARG A 23 -2.91 -17.47 15.40
CA ARG A 23 -3.85 -17.04 16.45
C ARG A 23 -4.84 -15.97 15.99
N ARG A 24 -4.68 -15.42 14.78
CA ARG A 24 -5.52 -14.32 14.23
C ARG A 24 -5.64 -13.13 15.18
N THR A 25 -4.56 -12.85 15.93
CA THR A 25 -4.48 -11.72 16.85
C THR A 25 -4.54 -10.42 16.04
N PRO A 26 -5.24 -9.36 16.48
CA PRO A 26 -5.20 -8.06 15.80
C PRO A 26 -3.78 -7.51 15.66
N ALA A 27 -3.50 -6.82 14.54
CA ALA A 27 -2.15 -6.37 14.17
C ALA A 27 -1.55 -5.38 15.18
N ASP A 28 -2.36 -4.53 15.80
CA ASP A 28 -1.95 -3.62 16.87
C ASP A 28 -1.42 -4.38 18.10
N ILE A 29 -2.11 -5.41 18.53
CA ILE A 29 -1.71 -6.23 19.68
C ILE A 29 -0.47 -7.07 19.34
N ALA A 30 -0.49 -7.74 18.18
CA ALA A 30 0.65 -8.54 17.73
C ALA A 30 1.91 -7.66 17.55
N GLY A 31 1.74 -6.44 17.03
CA GLY A 31 2.81 -5.46 16.89
C GLY A 31 3.40 -5.04 18.24
N VAL A 32 2.55 -4.70 19.23
CA VAL A 32 3.03 -4.33 20.58
C VAL A 32 3.80 -5.49 21.23
N ILE A 33 3.33 -6.73 21.12
CA ILE A 33 4.05 -7.91 21.62
C ILE A 33 5.40 -8.04 20.89
N GLY A 34 5.42 -7.90 19.56
CA GLY A 34 6.64 -7.93 18.76
C GLY A 34 7.63 -6.82 19.15
N TRP A 35 7.14 -5.62 19.41
CA TRP A 35 7.97 -4.52 19.88
C TRP A 35 8.58 -4.80 21.27
N LEU A 36 7.79 -5.27 22.21
CA LEU A 36 8.29 -5.65 23.55
C LEU A 36 9.36 -6.75 23.46
N LEU A 37 9.17 -7.75 22.59
CA LEU A 37 10.17 -8.79 22.35
C LEU A 37 11.44 -8.20 21.72
N THR A 38 11.29 -7.30 20.72
CA THR A 38 12.44 -6.64 20.09
C THR A 38 13.22 -5.82 21.09
N VAL A 39 12.54 -5.07 21.97
CA VAL A 39 13.16 -4.30 23.06
C VAL A 39 13.94 -5.23 24.00
N GLY A 40 13.30 -6.30 24.47
CA GLY A 40 13.93 -7.26 25.40
C GLY A 40 15.17 -7.94 24.79
N ILE A 41 15.09 -8.37 23.53
CA ILE A 41 16.18 -9.03 22.82
C ILE A 41 17.31 -8.03 22.53
N ALA A 42 17.00 -6.82 22.07
CA ALA A 42 18.01 -5.79 21.80
C ALA A 42 18.77 -5.41 23.07
N TRP A 43 18.07 -5.32 24.21
CA TRP A 43 18.67 -5.01 25.51
C TRP A 43 19.51 -6.17 26.06
N ALA A 44 18.95 -7.37 26.12
CA ALA A 44 19.54 -8.50 26.85
C ALA A 44 20.65 -9.23 26.03
N PHE A 45 20.50 -9.33 24.70
CA PHE A 45 21.40 -10.13 23.85
C PHE A 45 22.25 -9.30 22.90
N PHE A 46 21.75 -8.16 22.46
CA PHE A 46 22.48 -7.27 21.57
C PHE A 46 23.09 -6.07 22.31
N GLU A 47 23.12 -6.11 23.63
CA GLU A 47 23.80 -5.15 24.53
C GLU A 47 23.45 -3.68 24.23
N THR A 48 22.21 -3.43 23.79
CA THR A 48 21.78 -2.09 23.42
C THR A 48 21.30 -1.33 24.66
N PRO A 49 21.83 -0.15 24.99
CA PRO A 49 21.36 0.66 26.09
C PRO A 49 19.86 0.99 25.97
N LEU A 50 19.12 0.95 27.07
CA LEU A 50 17.68 1.20 27.08
C LEU A 50 17.33 2.59 26.53
N SER A 51 18.19 3.59 26.79
CA SER A 51 18.05 4.95 26.23
C SER A 51 18.07 4.95 24.70
N VAL A 52 18.97 4.17 24.07
CA VAL A 52 19.06 4.03 22.61
C VAL A 52 17.79 3.33 22.08
N ILE A 53 17.32 2.28 22.74
CA ILE A 53 16.13 1.53 22.36
C ILE A 53 14.88 2.43 22.40
N LEU A 54 14.70 3.20 23.47
CA LEU A 54 13.54 4.08 23.62
C LEU A 54 13.58 5.23 22.61
N LEU A 55 14.73 5.84 22.38
CA LEU A 55 14.89 6.88 21.37
C LEU A 55 14.72 6.33 19.96
N ALA A 56 15.24 5.13 19.66
CA ALA A 56 15.01 4.46 18.38
C ALA A 56 13.51 4.14 18.18
N SER A 57 12.81 3.71 19.23
CA SER A 57 11.36 3.49 19.18
C SER A 57 10.61 4.79 18.87
N LEU A 58 10.97 5.90 19.53
CA LEU A 58 10.37 7.22 19.29
C LEU A 58 10.66 7.72 17.86
N ALA A 59 11.90 7.55 17.39
CA ALA A 59 12.27 7.86 16.01
C ALA A 59 11.44 7.04 15.02
N GLY A 60 11.20 5.76 15.30
CA GLY A 60 10.33 4.90 14.50
C GLY A 60 8.89 5.41 14.45
N VAL A 61 8.33 5.83 15.56
CA VAL A 61 6.98 6.43 15.61
C VAL A 61 6.93 7.69 14.74
N ILE A 62 7.93 8.57 14.81
CA ILE A 62 7.98 9.80 13.99
C ILE A 62 8.18 9.46 12.51
N ALA A 63 9.06 8.52 12.18
CA ALA A 63 9.26 8.04 10.81
C ALA A 63 7.99 7.41 10.22
N SER A 64 7.08 6.91 11.06
CA SER A 64 5.79 6.35 10.63
C SER A 64 4.74 7.41 10.26
N PHE A 65 4.90 8.68 10.61
CA PHE A 65 3.89 9.73 10.41
C PHE A 65 3.33 9.78 8.99
N PRO A 66 4.12 9.65 7.91
CA PRO A 66 3.59 9.62 6.56
C PRO A 66 2.48 8.59 6.35
N ILE A 67 2.62 7.39 6.94
CA ILE A 67 1.61 6.33 6.83
C ILE A 67 0.58 6.38 7.96
N THR A 68 1.02 6.56 9.20
CA THR A 68 0.15 6.50 10.39
C THR A 68 -0.91 7.59 10.35
N ILE A 69 -0.52 8.85 10.12
CA ILE A 69 -1.46 9.98 10.04
C ILE A 69 -2.30 9.88 8.76
N MET A 70 -1.69 9.44 7.62
CA MET A 70 -2.42 9.24 6.37
C MET A 70 -3.56 8.23 6.52
N VAL A 71 -3.32 7.11 7.19
CA VAL A 71 -4.36 6.11 7.49
C VAL A 71 -5.50 6.76 8.29
N GLY A 72 -5.16 7.54 9.32
CA GLY A 72 -6.15 8.26 10.13
C GLY A 72 -6.99 9.23 9.30
N THR A 73 -6.36 10.10 8.52
CA THR A 73 -7.05 11.12 7.71
C THR A 73 -7.84 10.51 6.55
N SER A 74 -7.34 9.45 5.92
CA SER A 74 -8.07 8.73 4.87
C SER A 74 -9.32 8.05 5.40
N ILE A 75 -9.25 7.38 6.57
CA ILE A 75 -10.44 6.79 7.21
C ILE A 75 -11.45 7.88 7.58
N LEU A 76 -10.98 9.06 8.01
CA LEU A 76 -11.86 10.21 8.26
C LEU A 76 -12.59 10.64 6.99
N GLN A 77 -11.86 10.89 5.90
CA GLN A 77 -12.42 11.31 4.63
C GLN A 77 -13.49 10.32 4.13
N ILE A 78 -13.16 9.03 4.09
CA ILE A 78 -14.09 7.99 3.66
C ILE A 78 -15.32 7.91 4.57
N THR A 79 -15.13 8.02 5.89
CA THR A 79 -16.26 7.97 6.85
C THR A 79 -17.19 9.17 6.64
N VAL A 80 -16.64 10.37 6.45
CA VAL A 80 -17.42 11.59 6.12
C VAL A 80 -18.18 11.41 4.79
N MET A 81 -17.52 10.89 3.75
CA MET A 81 -18.17 10.63 2.46
C MET A 81 -19.27 9.55 2.57
N GLN A 82 -19.09 8.53 3.42
CA GLN A 82 -20.12 7.52 3.68
C GLN A 82 -21.35 8.12 4.35
N GLU A 83 -21.18 8.92 5.41
CA GLU A 83 -22.28 9.56 6.13
C GLU A 83 -23.01 10.61 5.26
N ALA A 84 -22.34 11.20 4.29
CA ALA A 84 -22.94 12.10 3.30
C ALA A 84 -23.72 11.37 2.19
N GLY A 85 -23.49 10.06 2.01
CA GLY A 85 -24.04 9.32 0.86
C GLY A 85 -23.19 9.45 -0.42
N ALA A 86 -22.06 10.14 -0.36
CA ALA A 86 -21.18 10.37 -1.51
C ALA A 86 -20.60 9.06 -2.05
N ILE A 87 -20.23 8.12 -1.18
CA ILE A 87 -19.74 6.79 -1.60
C ILE A 87 -20.82 6.03 -2.40
N ALA A 88 -22.10 6.08 -1.97
CA ALA A 88 -23.19 5.45 -2.72
C ALA A 88 -23.31 6.05 -4.14
N ARG A 89 -23.13 7.37 -4.27
CA ARG A 89 -23.13 8.04 -5.59
C ARG A 89 -21.95 7.63 -6.47
N VAL A 90 -20.76 7.44 -5.88
CA VAL A 90 -19.57 6.91 -6.60
C VAL A 90 -19.80 5.47 -7.03
N VAL A 91 -20.39 4.63 -6.18
CA VAL A 91 -20.78 3.25 -6.51
C VAL A 91 -21.71 3.22 -7.73
N THR A 92 -22.70 4.12 -7.79
CA THR A 92 -23.60 4.28 -8.94
C THR A 92 -22.83 4.62 -10.22
N LEU A 93 -21.83 5.50 -10.16
CA LEU A 93 -20.95 5.81 -11.30
C LEU A 93 -20.21 4.55 -11.79
N ILE A 94 -19.59 3.82 -10.86
CA ILE A 94 -18.84 2.59 -11.20
C ILE A 94 -19.75 1.55 -11.85
N LYS A 95 -20.95 1.33 -11.32
CA LYS A 95 -21.95 0.45 -11.93
C LYS A 95 -22.37 0.92 -13.33
N THR A 96 -22.53 2.22 -13.53
CA THR A 96 -22.91 2.80 -14.83
C THR A 96 -21.81 2.62 -15.89
N LEU A 97 -20.54 2.71 -15.50
CA LEU A 97 -19.38 2.49 -16.37
C LEU A 97 -18.95 1.01 -16.42
N SER A 98 -19.84 0.10 -16.08
CA SER A 98 -19.61 -1.33 -16.03
C SER A 98 -20.19 -2.02 -17.26
N PRO A 99 -19.38 -2.35 -18.28
CA PRO A 99 -19.88 -2.98 -19.50
C PRO A 99 -20.35 -4.41 -19.22
N ARG A 100 -21.19 -4.98 -20.12
CA ARG A 100 -21.62 -6.38 -20.04
C ARG A 100 -20.51 -7.39 -20.35
N ASP A 101 -19.45 -6.94 -21.02
CA ASP A 101 -18.28 -7.76 -21.28
C ASP A 101 -17.50 -8.00 -19.99
N LYS A 102 -17.49 -9.24 -19.50
CA LYS A 102 -16.89 -9.61 -18.22
C LYS A 102 -15.39 -9.26 -18.13
N VAL A 103 -14.65 -9.38 -19.24
CA VAL A 103 -13.21 -9.07 -19.24
C VAL A 103 -13.00 -7.58 -19.06
N ALA A 104 -13.65 -6.76 -19.90
CA ALA A 104 -13.56 -5.31 -19.79
C ALA A 104 -14.10 -4.80 -18.45
N GLN A 105 -15.16 -5.42 -17.93
CA GLN A 105 -15.74 -5.12 -16.63
C GLN A 105 -14.72 -5.30 -15.50
N ILE A 106 -14.00 -6.43 -15.47
CA ILE A 106 -12.95 -6.70 -14.47
C ILE A 106 -11.83 -5.67 -14.59
N MET A 107 -11.37 -5.36 -15.80
CA MET A 107 -10.28 -4.39 -16.03
C MET A 107 -10.69 -2.97 -15.60
N ILE A 108 -11.89 -2.51 -15.97
CA ILE A 108 -12.37 -1.18 -15.58
C ILE A 108 -12.56 -1.07 -14.07
N ILE A 109 -13.26 -2.05 -13.47
CA ILE A 109 -13.62 -1.96 -12.05
C ILE A 109 -12.41 -2.20 -11.15
N ASN A 110 -11.67 -3.31 -11.36
CA ASN A 110 -10.67 -3.71 -10.38
C ASN A 110 -9.28 -3.14 -10.70
N VAL A 111 -8.86 -3.07 -11.97
CA VAL A 111 -7.59 -2.41 -12.32
C VAL A 111 -7.77 -0.90 -12.35
N GLY A 112 -8.76 -0.36 -13.07
CA GLY A 112 -8.98 1.06 -13.23
C GLY A 112 -9.47 1.73 -11.93
N PHE A 113 -10.72 1.47 -11.54
CA PHE A 113 -11.28 2.07 -10.31
C PHE A 113 -10.62 1.55 -9.05
N GLY A 114 -10.17 0.27 -9.00
CA GLY A 114 -9.42 -0.25 -7.86
C GLY A 114 -8.15 0.55 -7.59
N THR A 115 -7.34 0.79 -8.61
CA THR A 115 -6.13 1.61 -8.52
C THR A 115 -6.46 3.08 -8.16
N LEU A 116 -7.48 3.66 -8.80
CA LEU A 116 -7.92 5.03 -8.52
C LEU A 116 -8.36 5.20 -7.06
N LEU A 117 -9.22 4.32 -6.57
CA LEU A 117 -9.71 4.35 -5.19
C LEU A 117 -8.54 4.17 -4.19
N ALA A 118 -7.65 3.21 -4.44
CA ALA A 118 -6.48 2.98 -3.60
C ALA A 118 -5.57 4.21 -3.54
N ALA A 119 -5.33 4.87 -4.68
CA ALA A 119 -4.53 6.08 -4.76
C ALA A 119 -5.13 7.25 -3.98
N LEU A 120 -6.47 7.37 -4.00
CA LEU A 120 -7.23 8.39 -3.26
C LEU A 120 -7.42 8.07 -1.77
N GLY A 121 -6.87 6.97 -1.29
CA GLY A 121 -7.00 6.56 0.11
C GLY A 121 -8.29 5.81 0.46
N ALA A 122 -9.12 5.51 -0.52
CA ALA A 122 -10.26 4.63 -0.33
C ALA A 122 -9.80 3.17 -0.37
N THR A 123 -10.44 2.32 0.42
CA THR A 123 -10.11 0.90 0.45
C THR A 123 -10.99 0.13 -0.56
N PRO A 124 -10.48 -0.29 -1.73
CA PRO A 124 -11.27 -0.99 -2.76
C PRO A 124 -12.00 -2.21 -2.21
N VAL A 125 -11.37 -2.96 -1.31
CA VAL A 125 -11.95 -4.16 -0.67
C VAL A 125 -13.18 -3.89 0.20
N SER A 126 -13.47 -2.63 0.53
CA SER A 126 -14.70 -2.27 1.26
C SER A 126 -15.80 -1.73 0.36
N ILE A 127 -15.46 -1.29 -0.85
CA ILE A 127 -16.37 -0.58 -1.78
C ILE A 127 -16.79 -1.48 -2.94
N LEU A 128 -15.83 -2.21 -3.54
CA LEU A 128 -16.07 -2.96 -4.76
C LEU A 128 -16.80 -4.31 -4.57
N PRO A 129 -16.64 -5.06 -3.46
CA PRO A 129 -17.31 -6.36 -3.32
C PRO A 129 -18.83 -6.32 -3.50
N PRO A 130 -19.60 -5.39 -2.90
CA PRO A 130 -21.03 -5.28 -3.15
C PRO A 130 -21.37 -4.99 -4.60
N ILE A 131 -20.52 -4.23 -5.30
CA ILE A 131 -20.68 -3.95 -6.73
C ILE A 131 -20.52 -5.25 -7.53
N MET A 132 -19.48 -6.03 -7.25
CA MET A 132 -19.21 -7.30 -7.91
C MET A 132 -20.35 -8.31 -7.72
N ILE A 133 -20.92 -8.41 -6.50
CA ILE A 133 -22.12 -9.22 -6.25
C ILE A 133 -23.30 -8.72 -7.10
N GLY A 134 -23.54 -7.40 -7.11
CA GLY A 134 -24.60 -6.80 -7.92
C GLY A 134 -24.45 -7.03 -9.43
N LEU A 135 -23.24 -7.27 -9.91
CA LEU A 135 -22.90 -7.61 -11.29
C LEU A 135 -22.94 -9.13 -11.57
N GLY A 136 -23.33 -9.95 -10.59
CA GLY A 136 -23.51 -11.39 -10.73
C GLY A 136 -22.23 -12.23 -10.58
N TYR A 137 -21.18 -11.69 -9.95
CA TYR A 137 -20.02 -12.49 -9.57
C TYR A 137 -20.31 -13.31 -8.30
N SER A 138 -19.63 -14.45 -8.16
CA SER A 138 -19.68 -15.24 -6.92
C SER A 138 -19.07 -14.47 -5.75
N SER A 139 -19.45 -14.82 -4.51
CA SER A 139 -18.86 -14.25 -3.29
C SER A 139 -17.33 -14.37 -3.28
N PHE A 140 -16.82 -15.54 -3.70
CA PHE A 140 -15.39 -15.77 -3.86
C PHE A 140 -14.73 -14.74 -4.79
N ALA A 141 -15.25 -14.52 -5.99
CA ALA A 141 -14.72 -13.55 -6.94
C ALA A 141 -14.90 -12.11 -6.44
N ALA A 142 -16.04 -11.81 -5.80
CA ALA A 142 -16.32 -10.49 -5.25
C ALA A 142 -15.36 -10.10 -4.10
N ILE A 143 -14.86 -11.06 -3.34
CA ILE A 143 -13.83 -10.84 -2.32
C ILE A 143 -12.44 -10.77 -2.96
N ALA A 144 -12.11 -11.71 -3.85
CA ALA A 144 -10.76 -11.86 -4.38
C ALA A 144 -10.37 -10.76 -5.38
N LEU A 145 -11.26 -10.39 -6.31
CA LEU A 145 -10.92 -9.44 -7.39
C LEU A 145 -10.57 -8.04 -6.87
N PRO A 146 -11.33 -7.41 -5.96
CA PRO A 146 -10.95 -6.13 -5.39
C PRO A 146 -9.68 -6.19 -4.55
N ALA A 147 -9.41 -7.33 -3.90
CA ALA A 147 -8.21 -7.51 -3.10
C ALA A 147 -6.96 -7.56 -3.97
N ILE A 148 -6.98 -8.33 -5.06
CA ILE A 148 -5.85 -8.41 -6.00
C ILE A 148 -5.73 -7.14 -6.87
N GLY A 149 -6.85 -6.48 -7.19
CA GLY A 149 -6.87 -5.22 -7.93
C GLY A 149 -6.20 -4.08 -7.18
N TYR A 150 -6.27 -4.10 -5.86
CA TYR A 150 -5.54 -3.17 -5.00
C TYR A 150 -4.02 -3.21 -5.26
N ASP A 151 -3.49 -4.38 -5.59
CA ASP A 151 -2.05 -4.60 -5.71
C ASP A 151 -1.46 -4.12 -7.05
N ALA A 152 -2.29 -3.84 -8.05
CA ALA A 152 -1.84 -3.48 -9.40
C ALA A 152 -0.85 -2.29 -9.42
N LEU A 153 -1.06 -1.31 -8.55
CA LEU A 153 -0.17 -0.17 -8.31
C LEU A 153 -0.11 0.17 -6.81
N CYS A 154 0.02 -0.85 -5.94
CA CYS A 154 -0.02 -0.67 -4.49
C CYS A 154 1.00 0.35 -3.99
N THR A 155 2.20 0.41 -4.57
CA THR A 155 3.25 1.37 -4.24
C THR A 155 2.79 2.83 -4.39
N TYR A 156 1.82 3.09 -5.26
CA TYR A 156 1.25 4.43 -5.48
C TYR A 156 -0.10 4.63 -4.79
N ALA A 157 -0.50 3.71 -3.92
CA ALA A 157 -1.64 3.88 -3.04
C ALA A 157 -1.42 5.03 -2.05
N LEU A 158 -2.52 5.60 -1.55
CA LEU A 158 -2.47 6.67 -0.54
C LEU A 158 -1.57 7.84 -1.00
N LEU A 159 -1.71 8.28 -2.24
CA LEU A 159 -0.85 9.32 -2.85
C LEU A 159 0.64 8.96 -2.81
N GLY A 160 0.99 7.70 -3.10
CA GLY A 160 2.36 7.24 -3.22
C GLY A 160 3.11 7.11 -1.89
N ILE A 161 2.42 6.94 -0.77
CA ILE A 161 3.05 6.82 0.56
C ILE A 161 4.12 5.73 0.62
N PRO A 162 3.97 4.51 0.06
CA PRO A 162 5.05 3.53 0.08
C PRO A 162 6.34 4.04 -0.57
N ALA A 163 6.26 4.71 -1.72
CA ALA A 163 7.44 5.32 -2.37
C ALA A 163 8.05 6.45 -1.52
N VAL A 164 7.23 7.24 -0.83
CA VAL A 164 7.69 8.30 0.12
C VAL A 164 8.42 7.68 1.30
N VAL A 165 7.87 6.62 1.89
CA VAL A 165 8.51 5.89 3.00
C VAL A 165 9.83 5.29 2.54
N PHE A 166 9.85 4.63 1.38
CA PHE A 166 11.07 4.09 0.79
C PHE A 166 12.14 5.17 0.63
N SER A 167 11.79 6.30 0.01
CA SER A 167 12.68 7.47 -0.12
C SER A 167 13.30 7.89 1.23
N GLY A 168 12.50 7.90 2.30
CA GLY A 168 12.98 8.23 3.65
C GLY A 168 14.01 7.23 4.17
N PHE A 169 13.79 5.93 3.98
CA PHE A 169 14.70 4.89 4.45
C PHE A 169 15.99 4.76 3.63
N VAL A 170 15.94 5.00 2.31
CA VAL A 170 17.12 4.88 1.43
C VAL A 170 17.88 6.20 1.27
N GLY A 171 17.29 7.32 1.64
CA GLY A 171 17.92 8.64 1.57
C GLY A 171 18.01 9.25 0.18
N VAL A 172 17.24 8.74 -0.82
CA VAL A 172 17.18 9.29 -2.18
C VAL A 172 15.92 10.14 -2.39
N PRO A 173 15.88 11.05 -3.38
CA PRO A 173 14.67 11.80 -3.71
C PRO A 173 13.48 10.89 -4.01
N VAL A 174 12.26 11.33 -3.70
CA VAL A 174 11.02 10.56 -3.94
C VAL A 174 10.87 10.21 -5.42
N THR A 175 11.30 11.10 -6.32
CA THR A 175 11.27 10.88 -7.78
C THR A 175 12.17 9.72 -8.21
N GLU A 176 13.35 9.61 -7.63
CA GLU A 176 14.26 8.50 -7.87
C GLU A 176 13.70 7.21 -7.26
N ALA A 177 13.27 7.28 -6.01
CA ALA A 177 12.64 6.18 -5.29
C ALA A 177 11.46 5.59 -6.08
N GLY A 178 10.53 6.45 -6.52
CA GLY A 178 9.38 6.03 -7.32
C GLY A 178 9.78 5.39 -8.65
N GLY A 179 10.86 5.86 -9.28
CA GLY A 179 11.39 5.30 -10.52
C GLY A 179 11.83 3.84 -10.41
N TYR A 180 12.38 3.41 -9.27
CA TYR A 180 12.71 2.00 -9.05
C TYR A 180 11.46 1.12 -9.04
N PHE A 181 10.38 1.55 -8.41
CA PHE A 181 9.11 0.82 -8.42
C PHE A 181 8.45 0.84 -9.80
N ALA A 182 8.42 2.01 -10.46
CA ALA A 182 7.74 2.18 -11.74
C ALA A 182 8.20 1.20 -12.82
N ARG A 183 9.48 0.82 -12.83
CA ARG A 183 10.05 -0.12 -13.81
C ARG A 183 9.40 -1.50 -13.76
N TYR A 184 8.95 -1.95 -12.60
CA TYR A 184 8.28 -3.23 -12.43
C TYR A 184 6.81 -3.21 -12.86
N MET A 185 6.16 -2.04 -12.79
CA MET A 185 4.70 -1.92 -12.90
C MET A 185 4.11 -2.45 -14.21
N PRO A 186 4.69 -2.25 -15.42
CA PRO A 186 4.11 -2.79 -16.64
C PRO A 186 3.92 -4.32 -16.60
N VAL A 187 4.90 -5.03 -16.07
CA VAL A 187 4.87 -6.48 -15.95
C VAL A 187 3.96 -6.91 -14.81
N ILE A 188 4.14 -6.34 -13.62
CA ILE A 188 3.39 -6.72 -12.41
C ILE A 188 1.88 -6.44 -12.59
N SER A 189 1.50 -5.25 -13.07
CA SER A 189 0.08 -4.92 -13.31
C SER A 189 -0.54 -5.81 -14.38
N THR A 190 0.22 -6.22 -15.41
CA THR A 190 -0.25 -7.17 -16.42
C THR A 190 -0.46 -8.56 -15.82
N CYS A 191 0.49 -9.05 -15.01
CA CYS A 191 0.33 -10.34 -14.30
C CYS A 191 -0.87 -10.33 -13.36
N ILE A 192 -1.12 -9.22 -12.65
CA ILE A 192 -2.28 -9.03 -11.79
C ILE A 192 -3.57 -9.07 -12.63
N ALA A 193 -3.65 -8.36 -13.74
CA ALA A 193 -4.80 -8.38 -14.63
C ALA A 193 -5.11 -9.80 -15.16
N LEU A 194 -4.09 -10.56 -15.54
CA LEU A 194 -4.23 -11.97 -15.95
C LEU A 194 -4.68 -12.86 -14.78
N GLY A 195 -4.11 -12.67 -13.59
CA GLY A 195 -4.51 -13.36 -12.37
C GLY A 195 -5.99 -13.14 -12.01
N MET A 196 -6.49 -11.91 -12.17
CA MET A 196 -7.91 -11.59 -11.99
C MET A 196 -8.82 -12.36 -12.96
N LEU A 197 -8.44 -12.45 -14.23
CA LEU A 197 -9.20 -13.22 -15.21
C LEU A 197 -9.22 -14.71 -14.85
N TRP A 198 -8.09 -15.22 -14.35
CA TRP A 198 -8.03 -16.60 -13.91
C TRP A 198 -8.93 -16.87 -12.69
N ILE A 199 -8.96 -15.96 -11.71
CA ILE A 199 -9.88 -16.04 -10.56
C ILE A 199 -11.35 -16.02 -11.01
N ALA A 200 -11.69 -15.17 -11.97
CA ALA A 200 -13.06 -14.93 -12.38
C ALA A 200 -13.64 -16.03 -13.29
N GLY A 201 -12.80 -16.73 -14.05
CA GLY A 201 -13.30 -17.70 -15.05
C GLY A 201 -12.26 -18.70 -15.54
N GLY A 202 -11.16 -18.91 -14.79
CA GLY A 202 -10.11 -19.88 -15.13
C GLY A 202 -9.43 -19.59 -16.47
N TRP A 203 -8.78 -20.58 -17.03
CA TRP A 203 -8.06 -20.48 -18.31
C TRP A 203 -8.91 -20.05 -19.49
N ARG A 204 -10.22 -20.34 -19.44
CA ARG A 204 -11.16 -19.92 -20.50
C ARG A 204 -11.21 -18.40 -20.59
N LEU A 205 -11.39 -17.72 -19.45
CA LEU A 205 -11.49 -16.27 -19.41
C LEU A 205 -10.13 -15.60 -19.66
N VAL A 206 -9.04 -16.21 -19.20
CA VAL A 206 -7.67 -15.75 -19.51
C VAL A 206 -7.45 -15.75 -21.02
N ARG A 207 -7.71 -16.87 -21.72
CA ARG A 207 -7.54 -16.94 -23.20
C ARG A 207 -8.37 -15.91 -23.96
N GLN A 208 -9.59 -15.62 -23.50
CA GLN A 208 -10.45 -14.61 -24.11
C GLN A 208 -10.01 -13.18 -23.81
N GLY A 209 -9.36 -12.98 -22.66
CA GLY A 209 -9.03 -11.66 -22.12
C GLY A 209 -7.55 -11.30 -22.08
N VAL A 210 -6.64 -12.11 -22.67
CA VAL A 210 -5.19 -11.82 -22.67
C VAL A 210 -4.88 -10.42 -23.20
N PHE A 211 -5.46 -10.06 -24.36
CA PHE A 211 -5.19 -8.77 -24.98
C PHE A 211 -5.70 -7.59 -24.15
N PRO A 212 -6.99 -7.53 -23.71
CA PRO A 212 -7.44 -6.48 -22.80
C PRO A 212 -6.67 -6.42 -21.48
N ALA A 213 -6.25 -7.57 -20.92
CA ALA A 213 -5.44 -7.59 -19.70
C ALA A 213 -4.05 -6.96 -19.91
N ILE A 214 -3.40 -7.28 -21.03
CA ILE A 214 -2.13 -6.65 -21.41
C ILE A 214 -2.34 -5.14 -21.60
N VAL A 215 -3.38 -4.73 -22.33
CA VAL A 215 -3.69 -3.31 -22.54
C VAL A 215 -3.89 -2.59 -21.21
N ALA A 216 -4.70 -3.13 -20.30
CA ALA A 216 -4.95 -2.51 -19.00
C ALA A 216 -3.69 -2.44 -18.12
N GLY A 217 -2.96 -3.56 -17.99
CA GLY A 217 -1.75 -3.64 -17.18
C GLY A 217 -0.61 -2.78 -17.71
N MET A 218 -0.36 -2.84 -19.01
CA MET A 218 0.64 -1.99 -19.67
C MET A 218 0.30 -0.51 -19.57
N THR A 219 -0.98 -0.14 -19.75
CA THR A 219 -1.42 1.26 -19.55
C THR A 219 -1.09 1.74 -18.15
N ALA A 220 -1.46 0.96 -17.11
CA ALA A 220 -1.15 1.30 -15.73
C ALA A 220 0.36 1.49 -15.51
N GLY A 221 1.16 0.55 -16.00
CA GLY A 221 2.61 0.58 -15.83
C GLY A 221 3.32 1.67 -16.62
N ILE A 222 2.92 1.91 -17.88
CA ILE A 222 3.52 2.97 -18.73
C ILE A 222 3.20 4.35 -18.14
N VAL A 223 1.95 4.56 -17.69
CA VAL A 223 1.57 5.80 -17.00
C VAL A 223 2.38 5.96 -15.71
N ALA A 224 2.62 4.87 -14.96
CA ALA A 224 3.46 4.94 -13.78
C ALA A 224 4.89 5.39 -14.11
N ILE A 225 5.50 4.85 -15.16
CA ILE A 225 6.83 5.28 -15.63
C ILE A 225 6.81 6.76 -16.02
N GLY A 226 5.85 7.18 -16.84
CA GLY A 226 5.74 8.56 -17.33
C GLY A 226 5.54 9.58 -16.21
N MET A 227 4.64 9.29 -15.25
CA MET A 227 4.38 10.16 -14.12
C MET A 227 5.60 10.30 -13.21
N ASN A 228 6.32 9.21 -12.96
CA ASN A 228 7.57 9.25 -12.17
C ASN A 228 8.67 10.01 -12.90
N ALA A 229 8.81 9.85 -14.21
CA ALA A 229 9.75 10.62 -15.03
C ALA A 229 9.47 12.13 -14.99
N MET A 230 8.19 12.53 -14.87
CA MET A 230 7.78 13.93 -14.69
C MET A 230 7.89 14.42 -13.23
N GLY A 231 8.32 13.59 -12.29
CA GLY A 231 8.41 13.94 -10.87
C GLY A 231 7.08 13.94 -10.12
N LEU A 232 6.01 13.41 -10.71
CA LEU A 232 4.65 13.43 -10.18
C LEU A 232 4.28 12.12 -9.47
N VAL A 233 5.18 11.62 -8.62
CA VAL A 233 5.09 10.32 -7.93
C VAL A 233 3.77 10.17 -7.15
N THR A 234 3.38 11.20 -6.42
CA THR A 234 2.22 11.16 -5.50
C THR A 234 0.88 11.01 -6.21
N ILE A 235 0.76 11.44 -7.45
CA ILE A 235 -0.48 11.34 -8.23
C ILE A 235 -0.46 10.22 -9.27
N THR A 236 0.63 9.44 -9.30
CA THR A 236 0.81 8.33 -10.26
C THR A 236 -0.36 7.36 -10.26
N GLY A 237 -0.82 6.92 -9.08
CA GLY A 237 -1.93 5.98 -8.98
C GLY A 237 -3.27 6.55 -9.48
N ILE A 238 -3.51 7.85 -9.25
CA ILE A 238 -4.70 8.55 -9.77
C ILE A 238 -4.66 8.57 -11.30
N ALA A 239 -3.55 9.04 -11.87
CA ALA A 239 -3.38 9.14 -13.32
C ALA A 239 -3.49 7.77 -13.99
N ALA A 240 -2.85 6.75 -13.43
CA ALA A 240 -2.89 5.39 -13.96
C ALA A 240 -4.29 4.77 -13.89
N GLY A 241 -4.99 4.92 -12.77
CA GLY A 241 -6.36 4.42 -12.62
C GLY A 241 -7.32 5.06 -13.64
N VAL A 242 -7.26 6.39 -13.80
CA VAL A 242 -8.05 7.11 -14.81
C VAL A 242 -7.66 6.67 -16.22
N ALA A 243 -6.36 6.56 -16.53
CA ALA A 243 -5.89 6.14 -17.85
C ALA A 243 -6.39 4.73 -18.21
N VAL A 244 -6.38 3.77 -17.28
CA VAL A 244 -6.91 2.42 -17.51
C VAL A 244 -8.40 2.48 -17.82
N VAL A 245 -9.20 3.25 -17.06
CA VAL A 245 -10.66 3.41 -17.34
C VAL A 245 -10.87 3.99 -18.72
N VAL A 246 -10.14 5.06 -19.09
CA VAL A 246 -10.27 5.71 -20.39
C VAL A 246 -9.85 4.78 -21.53
N VAL A 247 -8.69 4.13 -21.43
CA VAL A 247 -8.17 3.22 -22.48
C VAL A 247 -9.07 2.02 -22.65
N MET A 248 -9.61 1.45 -21.57
CA MET A 248 -10.56 0.34 -21.65
C MET A 248 -11.93 0.77 -22.20
N ALA A 249 -12.37 1.99 -21.92
CA ALA A 249 -13.57 2.55 -22.57
C ALA A 249 -13.35 2.75 -24.07
N LEU A 250 -12.22 3.29 -24.49
CA LEU A 250 -11.83 3.41 -25.90
C LEU A 250 -11.74 2.04 -26.58
N TYR A 251 -11.16 1.05 -25.92
CA TYR A 251 -11.12 -0.34 -26.40
C TYR A 251 -12.54 -0.87 -26.70
N LEU A 252 -13.50 -0.62 -25.81
CA LEU A 252 -14.90 -1.02 -26.03
C LEU A 252 -15.54 -0.28 -27.21
N VAL A 253 -15.31 1.04 -27.32
CA VAL A 253 -15.79 1.86 -28.45
C VAL A 253 -15.26 1.32 -29.78
N LEU A 254 -13.96 0.99 -29.84
CA LEU A 254 -13.33 0.40 -31.03
C LEU A 254 -13.97 -0.95 -31.42
N LEU A 255 -14.39 -1.73 -30.43
CA LEU A 255 -15.11 -2.99 -30.63
C LEU A 255 -16.62 -2.80 -30.86
N ARG A 256 -17.09 -1.55 -30.94
CA ARG A 256 -18.51 -1.19 -31.04
C ARG A 256 -19.39 -1.78 -29.92
N LYS A 257 -18.82 -1.94 -28.73
CA LYS A 257 -19.53 -2.40 -27.53
C LYS A 257 -19.94 -1.22 -26.65
N PRO A 258 -21.08 -1.28 -25.95
CA PRO A 258 -21.51 -0.21 -25.07
C PRO A 258 -20.56 -0.06 -23.88
N VAL A 259 -20.15 1.17 -23.59
CA VAL A 259 -19.35 1.52 -22.41
C VAL A 259 -20.25 1.75 -21.19
N ILE A 260 -21.44 2.29 -21.43
CA ILE A 260 -22.41 2.67 -20.38
C ILE A 260 -23.54 1.65 -20.37
N ASP A 261 -23.80 1.05 -19.20
CA ASP A 261 -24.98 0.22 -18.98
C ASP A 261 -25.70 0.68 -17.69
N ARG A 262 -26.91 1.19 -17.86
CA ARG A 262 -27.76 1.61 -16.75
C ARG A 262 -28.74 0.53 -16.29
N GLY A 263 -28.79 -0.60 -16.98
CA GLY A 263 -29.71 -1.70 -16.68
C GLY A 263 -29.42 -2.40 -15.35
N MET A 264 -28.20 -2.25 -14.83
CA MET A 264 -27.77 -2.84 -13.56
C MET A 264 -28.03 -1.93 -12.34
N LEU A 265 -28.55 -0.71 -12.56
CA LEU A 265 -28.85 0.21 -11.47
C LEU A 265 -30.11 -0.20 -10.72
N THR A 266 -30.00 -0.38 -9.41
CA THR A 266 -31.12 -0.61 -8.49
C THR A 266 -31.85 0.70 -8.17
N ASP A 267 -33.03 0.62 -7.55
CA ASP A 267 -33.76 1.81 -7.11
C ASP A 267 -32.98 2.62 -6.06
N SER A 268 -32.20 1.96 -5.22
CA SER A 268 -31.30 2.64 -4.28
C SER A 268 -30.19 3.41 -5.00
N ASP A 269 -29.63 2.85 -6.09
CA ASP A 269 -28.61 3.54 -6.91
C ASP A 269 -29.21 4.80 -7.57
N ARG A 270 -30.42 4.67 -8.12
CA ARG A 270 -31.16 5.81 -8.72
C ARG A 270 -31.50 6.89 -7.67
N THR A 271 -31.83 6.48 -6.46
CA THR A 271 -32.07 7.40 -5.35
C THR A 271 -30.78 8.15 -4.97
N ALA A 272 -29.65 7.45 -4.86
CA ALA A 272 -28.34 8.06 -4.63
C ALA A 272 -27.95 9.06 -5.73
N GLU A 273 -28.28 8.74 -7.01
CA GLU A 273 -28.04 9.62 -8.14
C GLU A 273 -28.89 10.90 -8.09
N ARG A 274 -30.13 10.81 -7.62
CA ARG A 274 -31.03 11.98 -7.48
C ARG A 274 -30.70 12.83 -6.25
N SER A 275 -30.20 12.21 -5.19
CA SER A 275 -29.94 12.90 -3.91
C SER A 275 -28.67 13.75 -3.92
N MET A 276 -27.69 13.41 -4.79
CA MET A 276 -26.40 14.09 -4.82
C MET A 276 -25.82 14.16 -6.23
N SER A 277 -25.33 15.34 -6.64
CA SER A 277 -24.59 15.48 -7.89
C SER A 277 -23.25 14.74 -7.83
N LEU A 278 -22.76 14.29 -8.99
CA LEU A 278 -21.47 13.58 -9.05
C LEU A 278 -20.30 14.47 -8.63
N SER A 279 -20.33 15.76 -8.99
CA SER A 279 -19.31 16.73 -8.59
C SER A 279 -19.27 16.94 -7.08
N ALA A 280 -20.44 16.99 -6.43
CA ALA A 280 -20.52 17.08 -4.97
C ALA A 280 -19.97 15.81 -4.31
N ALA A 281 -20.33 14.63 -4.81
CA ALA A 281 -19.84 13.35 -4.27
C ALA A 281 -18.31 13.19 -4.41
N LEU A 282 -17.74 13.65 -5.52
CA LEU A 282 -16.31 13.58 -5.81
C LEU A 282 -15.52 14.79 -5.25
N SER A 283 -16.18 15.79 -4.67
CA SER A 283 -15.52 17.03 -4.23
C SER A 283 -14.31 16.82 -3.32
N PRO A 284 -14.30 15.88 -2.32
CA PRO A 284 -13.11 15.65 -1.50
C PRO A 284 -11.92 15.19 -2.34
N TRP A 285 -12.13 14.30 -3.31
CA TRP A 285 -11.09 13.75 -4.15
C TRP A 285 -10.65 14.71 -5.26
N ILE A 286 -11.56 15.50 -5.81
CA ILE A 286 -11.20 16.56 -6.79
C ILE A 286 -10.33 17.61 -6.12
N ILE A 287 -10.73 18.12 -4.95
CA ILE A 287 -9.97 19.10 -4.19
C ILE A 287 -8.60 18.52 -3.80
N LEU A 288 -8.56 17.27 -3.32
CA LEU A 288 -7.32 16.58 -2.98
C LEU A 288 -6.38 16.46 -4.19
N THR A 289 -6.91 16.07 -5.35
CA THR A 289 -6.13 15.92 -6.59
C THR A 289 -5.55 17.26 -7.04
N VAL A 290 -6.32 18.33 -6.96
CA VAL A 290 -5.85 19.69 -7.28
C VAL A 290 -4.71 20.12 -6.35
N PHE A 291 -4.86 19.93 -5.04
CA PHE A 291 -3.78 20.23 -4.09
C PHE A 291 -2.56 19.34 -4.29
N ALA A 292 -2.76 18.06 -4.53
CA ALA A 292 -1.65 17.14 -4.80
C ALA A 292 -0.87 17.55 -6.06
N LEU A 293 -1.55 17.98 -7.12
CA LEU A 293 -0.92 18.55 -8.32
C LEU A 293 -0.15 19.84 -8.00
N VAL A 294 -0.79 20.81 -7.35
CA VAL A 294 -0.17 22.12 -7.05
C VAL A 294 1.08 21.96 -6.17
N VAL A 295 0.99 21.12 -5.13
CA VAL A 295 2.07 20.95 -4.16
C VAL A 295 3.25 20.14 -4.73
N ASN A 296 3.00 19.23 -5.68
CA ASN A 296 4.04 18.37 -6.23
C ASN A 296 4.52 18.78 -7.63
N ALA A 297 3.90 19.79 -8.26
CA ALA A 297 4.34 20.27 -9.56
C ALA A 297 5.73 20.94 -9.45
N PRO A 298 6.78 20.42 -10.11
CA PRO A 298 8.15 20.92 -9.92
C PRO A 298 8.38 22.33 -10.46
N PHE A 299 7.49 22.80 -11.36
CA PHE A 299 7.52 24.14 -11.93
C PHE A 299 6.79 25.20 -11.08
N LEU A 300 6.09 24.77 -10.01
CA LEU A 300 5.42 25.68 -9.08
C LEU A 300 6.27 25.88 -7.82
N PRO A 301 6.25 27.08 -7.21
CA PRO A 301 7.04 27.40 -6.02
C PRO A 301 6.60 26.58 -4.79
N PHE A 302 5.38 26.05 -4.78
CA PHE A 302 4.79 25.32 -3.66
C PHE A 302 5.58 24.06 -3.29
N PHE A 303 6.14 23.34 -4.27
CA PHE A 303 7.00 22.19 -3.97
C PHE A 303 8.24 22.61 -3.16
N SER A 304 8.92 23.66 -3.57
CA SER A 304 10.10 24.15 -2.85
C SER A 304 9.76 24.64 -1.44
N LEU A 305 8.65 25.35 -1.30
CA LEU A 305 8.18 25.85 0.01
C LEU A 305 7.84 24.71 0.96
N THR A 306 7.00 23.77 0.55
CA THR A 306 6.47 22.72 1.42
C THR A 306 7.47 21.60 1.67
N PHE A 307 8.30 21.25 0.67
CA PHE A 307 9.27 20.15 0.77
C PHE A 307 10.60 20.54 1.40
N LYS A 308 11.09 21.78 1.10
CA LYS A 308 12.41 22.25 1.56
C LYS A 308 12.28 23.27 2.70
N THR A 309 11.58 24.39 2.46
CA THR A 309 11.62 25.56 3.35
C THR A 309 10.87 25.30 4.67
N TRP A 310 9.70 24.66 4.60
CA TRP A 310 8.86 24.39 5.78
C TRP A 310 9.11 23.00 6.36
N ALA A 311 10.18 22.32 5.95
CA ALA A 311 10.60 21.07 6.57
C ALA A 311 11.12 21.32 7.99
N MET A 312 10.56 20.65 8.98
CA MET A 312 10.99 20.74 10.38
C MET A 312 11.91 19.56 10.68
N PRO A 313 13.22 19.78 10.92
CA PRO A 313 14.10 18.70 11.34
C PRO A 313 13.83 18.34 12.80
N VAL A 314 13.53 17.06 13.06
CA VAL A 314 13.37 16.50 14.40
C VAL A 314 14.52 15.52 14.63
N THR A 315 15.47 15.88 15.49
CA THR A 315 16.64 15.05 15.77
C THR A 315 16.38 14.22 17.02
N ILE A 316 15.95 12.97 16.84
CA ILE A 316 15.87 11.98 17.90
C ILE A 316 17.14 11.15 17.93
N VAL A 317 17.60 10.68 16.77
CA VAL A 317 18.85 9.96 16.59
C VAL A 317 19.93 10.97 16.20
N PRO A 318 21.01 11.12 16.97
CA PRO A 318 22.10 12.03 16.64
C PRO A 318 22.66 11.78 15.24
N GLY A 319 22.87 12.87 14.49
CA GLY A 319 23.41 12.79 13.13
C GLY A 319 22.42 12.35 12.05
N ASN A 320 21.19 11.96 12.42
CA ASN A 320 20.17 11.54 11.47
C ASN A 320 18.81 12.23 11.75
N PRO A 321 18.63 13.52 11.39
CA PRO A 321 17.40 14.23 11.64
C PRO A 321 16.28 13.72 10.72
N GLU A 322 15.17 13.35 11.32
CA GLU A 322 13.91 13.09 10.61
C GLU A 322 13.30 14.41 10.14
N LYS A 323 13.08 14.57 8.84
CA LYS A 323 12.49 15.78 8.27
C LYS A 323 10.96 15.64 8.23
N VAL A 324 10.29 16.17 9.23
CA VAL A 324 8.84 16.26 9.25
C VAL A 324 8.40 17.37 8.28
N ARG A 325 7.70 16.98 7.21
CA ARG A 325 7.24 17.88 6.13
C ARG A 325 5.72 17.98 6.15
N LEU A 326 5.17 18.53 7.23
CA LEU A 326 3.72 18.57 7.47
C LEU A 326 2.92 19.04 6.23
N PHE A 327 3.30 20.20 5.66
CA PHE A 327 2.59 20.83 4.55
C PHE A 327 2.86 20.19 3.18
N TRP A 328 3.86 19.30 3.06
CA TRP A 328 4.08 18.54 1.85
C TRP A 328 3.39 17.18 1.88
N GLN A 329 3.24 16.60 3.07
CA GLN A 329 2.69 15.26 3.24
C GLN A 329 1.22 15.17 2.85
N ALA A 330 0.88 14.07 2.20
CA ALA A 330 -0.46 13.80 1.69
C ALA A 330 -1.55 13.84 2.77
N TYR A 331 -1.26 13.41 3.99
CA TYR A 331 -2.23 13.41 5.09
C TYR A 331 -2.78 14.80 5.44
N PHE A 332 -1.97 15.85 5.30
CA PHE A 332 -2.41 17.22 5.52
C PHE A 332 -3.47 17.62 4.48
N TRP A 333 -3.20 17.31 3.21
CA TRP A 333 -4.10 17.67 2.10
C TRP A 333 -5.37 16.82 2.06
N VAL A 334 -5.30 15.56 2.50
CA VAL A 334 -6.50 14.73 2.71
C VAL A 334 -7.40 15.36 3.78
N LEU A 335 -6.85 15.83 4.90
CA LEU A 335 -7.61 16.49 5.94
C LEU A 335 -8.21 17.81 5.42
N VAL A 336 -7.39 18.67 4.79
CA VAL A 336 -7.83 19.95 4.23
C VAL A 336 -8.92 19.75 3.18
N SER A 337 -8.74 18.81 2.24
CA SER A 337 -9.74 18.53 1.20
C SER A 337 -11.05 18.00 1.80
N THR A 338 -10.98 17.22 2.87
CA THR A 338 -12.17 16.74 3.59
C THR A 338 -12.94 17.90 4.20
N ILE A 339 -12.24 18.82 4.87
CA ILE A 339 -12.87 20.01 5.51
C ILE A 339 -13.47 20.93 4.44
N LEU A 340 -12.73 21.24 3.37
CA LEU A 340 -13.19 22.09 2.28
C LEU A 340 -14.35 21.48 1.48
N ALA A 341 -14.50 20.15 1.49
CA ALA A 341 -15.60 19.48 0.82
C ALA A 341 -16.90 19.44 1.63
N LEU A 342 -16.87 19.69 2.95
CA LEU A 342 -18.07 19.60 3.81
C LEU A 342 -19.28 20.41 3.28
N PRO A 343 -19.14 21.65 2.79
CA PRO A 343 -20.26 22.40 2.21
C PRO A 343 -20.88 21.72 1.00
N PHE A 344 -20.07 21.10 0.13
CA PHE A 344 -20.54 20.40 -1.07
C PHE A 344 -21.22 19.08 -0.74
N LEU A 345 -20.80 18.42 0.34
CA LEU A 345 -21.39 17.16 0.82
C LEU A 345 -22.71 17.35 1.55
N GLY A 346 -23.07 18.58 1.94
CA GLY A 346 -24.33 18.89 2.61
C GLY A 346 -24.53 18.17 3.95
N LEU A 347 -23.43 17.89 4.70
CA LEU A 347 -23.50 17.18 5.96
C LEU A 347 -24.07 18.08 7.06
N SER A 348 -25.08 17.57 7.79
CA SER A 348 -25.52 18.21 9.03
C SER A 348 -24.50 17.99 10.16
N GLY A 349 -24.44 18.93 11.12
CA GLY A 349 -23.55 18.80 12.28
C GLY A 349 -23.74 17.49 13.06
N LYS A 350 -24.98 16.97 13.14
CA LYS A 350 -25.28 15.67 13.78
C LYS A 350 -24.63 14.52 13.03
N LYS A 351 -24.69 14.49 11.70
CA LYS A 351 -24.04 13.46 10.86
C LYS A 351 -22.52 13.58 10.93
N LEU A 352 -21.97 14.80 10.97
CA LEU A 352 -20.53 15.01 11.13
C LEU A 352 -20.06 14.49 12.50
N GLY A 353 -20.79 14.75 13.58
CA GLY A 353 -20.52 14.18 14.90
C GLY A 353 -20.51 12.64 14.88
N ALA A 354 -21.50 12.02 14.23
CA ALA A 354 -21.53 10.57 14.04
C ALA A 354 -20.33 10.05 13.25
N ALA A 355 -19.92 10.76 12.20
CA ALA A 355 -18.72 10.41 11.42
C ALA A 355 -17.45 10.45 12.29
N MET A 356 -17.29 11.46 13.16
CA MET A 356 -16.15 11.58 14.07
C MET A 356 -16.08 10.43 15.08
N VAL A 357 -17.22 10.04 15.66
CA VAL A 357 -17.28 8.87 16.55
C VAL A 357 -16.93 7.58 15.83
N LYS A 358 -17.48 7.34 14.63
CA LYS A 358 -17.13 6.17 13.82
C LYS A 358 -15.65 6.15 13.43
N TRP A 359 -15.12 7.31 13.06
CA TRP A 359 -13.71 7.46 12.73
C TRP A 359 -12.79 7.07 13.90
N SER A 360 -13.04 7.57 15.12
CA SER A 360 -12.20 7.29 16.27
C SER A 360 -12.12 5.78 16.57
N HIS A 361 -13.24 5.05 16.44
CA HIS A 361 -13.24 3.59 16.62
C HIS A 361 -12.52 2.82 15.49
N ARG A 362 -12.50 3.35 14.26
CA ARG A 362 -11.92 2.67 13.10
C ARG A 362 -10.45 2.99 12.88
N ALA A 363 -9.99 4.20 13.22
CA ALA A 363 -8.68 4.71 12.85
C ALA A 363 -7.58 4.32 13.85
N LEU A 364 -7.87 4.29 15.14
CA LEU A 364 -6.85 4.16 16.19
C LEU A 364 -6.02 2.87 16.09
N ARG A 365 -6.66 1.71 15.88
CA ARG A 365 -5.94 0.43 15.78
C ARG A 365 -5.00 0.33 14.57
N PRO A 366 -5.43 0.66 13.33
CA PRO A 366 -4.52 0.66 12.18
C PRO A 366 -3.39 1.69 12.32
N MET A 367 -3.64 2.86 12.92
CA MET A 367 -2.61 3.85 13.21
C MET A 367 -1.57 3.30 14.20
N LEU A 368 -2.01 2.69 15.31
CA LEU A 368 -1.12 2.08 16.29
C LEU A 368 -0.28 0.96 15.66
N ALA A 369 -0.90 0.07 14.90
CA ALA A 369 -0.19 -1.01 14.21
C ALA A 369 0.93 -0.46 13.31
N SER A 370 0.64 0.55 12.49
CA SER A 370 1.65 1.18 11.62
C SER A 370 2.81 1.75 12.43
N ALA A 371 2.52 2.53 13.49
CA ALA A 371 3.54 3.15 14.33
C ALA A 371 4.46 2.12 15.00
N VAL A 372 3.89 1.04 15.51
CA VAL A 372 4.63 -0.01 16.22
C VAL A 372 5.54 -0.80 15.28
N PHE A 373 5.12 -1.11 14.05
CA PHE A 373 5.99 -1.80 13.08
C PHE A 373 7.21 -0.95 12.69
N PHE A 374 7.06 0.36 12.56
CA PHE A 374 8.19 1.26 12.35
C PHE A 374 9.11 1.34 13.60
N ALA A 375 8.53 1.33 14.80
CA ALA A 375 9.33 1.28 16.03
C ALA A 375 10.17 -0.01 16.10
N ILE A 376 9.60 -1.19 15.79
CA ILE A 376 10.35 -2.45 15.68
C ILE A 376 11.51 -2.29 14.69
N ALA A 377 11.25 -1.77 13.49
CA ALA A 377 12.25 -1.60 12.44
C ALA A 377 13.43 -0.73 12.92
N LEU A 378 13.13 0.42 13.55
CA LEU A 378 14.18 1.34 14.01
C LEU A 378 14.97 0.78 15.22
N VAL A 379 14.31 0.05 16.14
CA VAL A 379 15.03 -0.66 17.22
C VAL A 379 15.98 -1.70 16.63
N MET A 380 15.55 -2.51 15.66
CA MET A 380 16.43 -3.47 15.00
C MET A 380 17.59 -2.79 14.27
N ASN A 381 17.33 -1.69 13.56
CA ASN A 381 18.36 -0.91 12.83
C ASN A 381 19.41 -0.32 13.77
N HIS A 382 19.01 0.08 14.98
CA HIS A 382 19.87 0.73 15.95
C HIS A 382 20.34 -0.18 17.08
N SER A 383 20.01 -1.48 17.05
CA SER A 383 20.51 -2.46 18.03
C SER A 383 22.04 -2.53 18.02
N GLY A 384 22.65 -2.82 19.16
CA GLY A 384 24.10 -2.89 19.34
C GLY A 384 24.85 -1.56 19.27
N LYS A 385 24.13 -0.44 19.19
CA LYS A 385 24.74 0.89 19.28
C LYS A 385 24.95 1.27 20.74
N THR A 386 26.08 1.95 20.99
CA THR A 386 26.39 2.56 22.30
C THR A 386 25.52 3.79 22.57
N GLY A 387 25.60 4.36 23.77
CA GLY A 387 24.98 5.66 24.09
C GLY A 387 25.41 6.81 23.18
N GLU A 388 26.56 6.70 22.53
CA GLU A 388 27.06 7.64 21.51
C GLU A 388 26.63 7.28 20.07
N TRP A 389 25.70 6.33 19.92
CA TRP A 389 25.14 5.87 18.64
C TRP A 389 26.14 5.22 17.67
N GLN A 390 27.24 4.69 18.19
CA GLN A 390 28.25 3.98 17.42
C GLN A 390 28.07 2.47 17.54
N VAL A 391 28.24 1.74 16.45
CA VAL A 391 28.27 0.27 16.44
C VAL A 391 29.70 -0.16 16.63
N LEU A 392 30.06 -0.63 17.82
CA LEU A 392 31.40 -1.13 18.11
C LEU A 392 31.62 -2.54 17.56
N ASN A 393 30.60 -3.37 17.62
CA ASN A 393 30.65 -4.75 17.11
C ASN A 393 29.44 -5.03 16.20
N PRO A 394 29.65 -5.23 14.89
CA PRO A 394 28.55 -5.57 13.98
C PRO A 394 27.77 -6.85 14.36
N ALA A 395 28.38 -7.76 15.14
CA ALA A 395 27.68 -8.96 15.63
C ALA A 395 26.59 -8.63 16.68
N HIS A 396 26.62 -7.44 17.26
CA HIS A 396 25.60 -6.95 18.19
C HIS A 396 24.49 -6.13 17.48
N ASN A 397 24.53 -5.97 16.16
CA ASN A 397 23.45 -5.33 15.42
C ASN A 397 22.59 -6.39 14.73
N MET A 398 21.28 -6.41 15.05
CA MET A 398 20.33 -7.39 14.52
C MET A 398 20.29 -7.40 12.99
N ILE A 399 20.29 -6.22 12.35
CA ILE A 399 20.24 -6.11 10.89
C ILE A 399 21.55 -6.57 10.26
N ALA A 400 22.71 -6.21 10.81
CA ALA A 400 24.00 -6.64 10.30
C ALA A 400 24.18 -8.16 10.40
N VAL A 401 23.69 -8.78 11.48
CA VAL A 401 23.67 -10.25 11.66
C VAL A 401 22.81 -10.90 10.60
N LEU A 402 21.58 -10.42 10.38
CA LEU A 402 20.68 -10.94 9.37
C LEU A 402 21.22 -10.75 7.95
N ALA A 403 21.80 -9.57 7.66
CA ALA A 403 22.37 -9.26 6.37
C ALA A 403 23.58 -10.14 6.04
N SER A 404 24.44 -10.37 7.02
CA SER A 404 25.59 -11.26 6.84
C SER A 404 25.17 -12.72 6.65
N SER A 405 24.17 -13.17 7.41
CA SER A 405 23.63 -14.52 7.26
C SER A 405 22.96 -14.68 5.87
N ALA A 406 22.18 -13.70 5.45
CA ALA A 406 21.53 -13.72 4.15
C ALA A 406 22.54 -13.70 2.99
N ALA A 407 23.56 -12.85 3.06
CA ALA A 407 24.63 -12.78 2.07
C ALA A 407 25.39 -14.12 1.95
N ASN A 408 25.73 -14.73 3.08
CA ASN A 408 26.46 -16.01 3.12
C ASN A 408 25.60 -17.19 2.62
N SER A 409 24.29 -17.18 2.93
CA SER A 409 23.39 -18.28 2.58
C SER A 409 22.93 -18.25 1.12
N PHE A 410 22.66 -17.04 0.59
CA PHE A 410 22.05 -16.86 -0.72
C PHE A 410 23.00 -16.25 -1.76
N GLY A 411 24.05 -15.51 -1.33
CA GLY A 411 25.02 -14.89 -2.24
C GLY A 411 24.34 -14.09 -3.37
N VAL A 412 24.76 -14.35 -4.60
CA VAL A 412 24.23 -13.71 -5.82
C VAL A 412 22.76 -14.00 -6.09
N PHE A 413 22.15 -15.00 -5.45
CA PHE A 413 20.73 -15.32 -5.58
C PHE A 413 19.85 -14.52 -4.62
N TYR A 414 20.43 -13.76 -3.67
CA TYR A 414 19.67 -12.97 -2.72
C TYR A 414 18.66 -11.98 -3.36
N PRO A 415 18.95 -11.34 -4.50
CA PRO A 415 17.97 -10.50 -5.18
C PRO A 415 16.65 -11.22 -5.52
N ALA A 416 16.70 -12.51 -5.81
CA ALA A 416 15.51 -13.32 -6.05
C ALA A 416 14.73 -13.67 -4.77
N ILE A 417 15.39 -13.67 -3.61
CA ILE A 417 14.76 -13.97 -2.31
C ILE A 417 14.06 -12.73 -1.73
N ALA A 418 14.59 -11.55 -1.97
CA ALA A 418 14.12 -10.30 -1.37
C ALA A 418 12.61 -10.00 -1.60
N PRO A 419 12.02 -10.18 -2.80
CA PRO A 419 10.58 -9.99 -3.01
C PRO A 419 9.72 -10.94 -2.17
N PHE A 420 10.16 -12.17 -1.89
CA PHE A 420 9.45 -13.11 -1.02
C PHE A 420 9.53 -12.71 0.45
N LEU A 421 10.66 -12.16 0.89
CA LEU A 421 10.76 -11.55 2.22
C LEU A 421 9.81 -10.37 2.35
N GLY A 422 9.69 -9.56 1.30
CA GLY A 422 8.71 -8.49 1.21
C GLY A 422 7.27 -9.00 1.30
N LEU A 423 6.93 -10.03 0.52
CA LEU A 423 5.62 -10.69 0.57
C LEU A 423 5.29 -11.17 1.99
N PHE A 424 6.24 -11.80 2.66
CA PHE A 424 6.09 -12.24 4.04
C PHE A 424 5.88 -11.05 5.00
N ALA A 425 6.70 -10.01 4.92
CA ALA A 425 6.60 -8.82 5.77
C ALA A 425 5.28 -8.07 5.53
N GLY A 426 4.84 -7.96 4.28
CA GLY A 426 3.56 -7.36 3.91
C GLY A 426 2.36 -8.17 4.41
N PHE A 427 2.44 -9.50 4.38
CA PHE A 427 1.43 -10.37 4.98
C PHE A 427 1.31 -10.13 6.48
N VAL A 428 2.44 -10.05 7.17
CA VAL A 428 2.52 -9.82 8.63
C VAL A 428 1.99 -8.44 8.99
N SER A 429 2.44 -7.41 8.32
CA SER A 429 2.11 -6.02 8.65
C SER A 429 0.79 -5.53 8.04
N GLY A 430 0.27 -6.21 7.02
CA GLY A 430 -0.88 -5.76 6.23
C GLY A 430 -0.64 -4.50 5.40
N SER A 431 0.62 -4.04 5.27
CA SER A 431 0.99 -2.77 4.66
C SER A 431 2.34 -2.84 3.94
N GLU A 432 2.37 -2.40 2.67
CA GLU A 432 3.61 -2.25 1.90
C GLU A 432 4.59 -1.29 2.57
N ALA A 433 4.12 -0.13 3.04
CA ALA A 433 4.97 0.86 3.70
C ALA A 433 5.62 0.31 4.97
N SER A 434 4.90 -0.50 5.75
CA SER A 434 5.47 -1.16 6.92
C SER A 434 6.49 -2.24 6.55
N ALA A 435 6.24 -3.02 5.49
CA ALA A 435 7.20 -4.01 4.97
C ALA A 435 8.49 -3.34 4.49
N ILE A 436 8.37 -2.21 3.78
CA ILE A 436 9.50 -1.36 3.35
C ILE A 436 10.30 -0.91 4.58
N ALA A 437 9.65 -0.36 5.61
CA ALA A 437 10.32 0.10 6.82
C ALA A 437 11.08 -1.02 7.52
N MET A 438 10.50 -2.22 7.59
CA MET A 438 11.11 -3.37 8.26
C MET A 438 12.33 -3.94 7.53
N LEU A 439 12.33 -3.95 6.20
CA LEU A 439 13.29 -4.73 5.41
C LEU A 439 14.30 -3.90 4.63
N THR A 440 14.04 -2.62 4.35
CA THR A 440 14.90 -1.81 3.47
C THR A 440 16.35 -1.82 3.95
N ARG A 441 16.61 -1.61 5.24
CA ARG A 441 17.97 -1.60 5.78
C ARG A 441 18.68 -2.95 5.61
N LEU A 442 17.97 -4.05 5.87
CA LEU A 442 18.46 -5.41 5.64
C LEU A 442 18.91 -5.60 4.18
N HIS A 443 18.07 -5.18 3.24
CA HIS A 443 18.37 -5.34 1.81
C HIS A 443 19.57 -4.49 1.36
N LEU A 444 19.66 -3.24 1.83
CA LEU A 444 20.79 -2.37 1.51
C LEU A 444 22.13 -2.94 2.06
N GLU A 445 22.14 -3.42 3.28
CA GLU A 445 23.34 -4.01 3.89
C GLU A 445 23.73 -5.35 3.25
N THR A 446 22.74 -6.20 2.92
CA THR A 446 23.01 -7.45 2.21
C THR A 446 23.55 -7.19 0.80
N ALA A 447 22.92 -6.26 0.06
CA ALA A 447 23.36 -5.86 -1.27
C ALA A 447 24.79 -5.36 -1.29
N GLY A 448 25.17 -4.52 -0.31
CA GLY A 448 26.56 -4.05 -0.17
C GLY A 448 27.58 -5.17 0.04
N LYS A 449 27.18 -6.28 0.70
CA LYS A 449 28.04 -7.45 0.91
C LYS A 449 28.22 -8.33 -0.32
N ILE A 450 27.22 -8.37 -1.21
CA ILE A 450 27.26 -9.19 -2.43
C ILE A 450 27.57 -8.40 -3.69
N GLY A 451 27.82 -7.07 -3.59
CA GLY A 451 28.12 -6.21 -4.73
C GLY A 451 26.93 -5.93 -5.64
N ALA A 452 25.69 -5.97 -5.12
CA ALA A 452 24.47 -5.75 -5.88
C ALA A 452 23.88 -4.33 -5.68
N ILE A 453 22.97 -3.92 -6.56
CA ILE A 453 22.26 -2.62 -6.48
C ILE A 453 21.16 -2.70 -5.41
N GLY A 454 21.45 -2.20 -4.21
CA GLY A 454 20.56 -2.30 -3.05
C GLY A 454 19.19 -1.66 -3.25
N LEU A 455 19.09 -0.55 -3.99
CA LEU A 455 17.82 0.13 -4.27
C LEU A 455 16.88 -0.73 -5.11
N VAL A 456 17.40 -1.49 -6.08
CA VAL A 456 16.62 -2.44 -6.88
C VAL A 456 16.06 -3.55 -6.01
N ILE A 457 16.91 -4.14 -5.15
CA ILE A 457 16.52 -5.24 -4.26
C ILE A 457 15.47 -4.78 -3.24
N ALA A 458 15.69 -3.63 -2.62
CA ALA A 458 14.79 -3.10 -1.61
C ALA A 458 13.44 -2.65 -2.22
N ALA A 459 13.44 -2.06 -3.42
CA ALA A 459 12.20 -1.73 -4.14
C ALA A 459 11.40 -3.00 -4.50
N ALA A 460 12.07 -4.04 -4.99
CA ALA A 460 11.43 -5.32 -5.29
C ALA A 460 10.81 -5.98 -4.06
N SER A 461 11.48 -5.90 -2.91
CA SER A 461 10.92 -6.32 -1.63
C SER A 461 9.68 -5.49 -1.25
N GLY A 462 9.70 -4.17 -1.48
CA GLY A 462 8.53 -3.31 -1.31
C GLY A 462 7.35 -3.79 -2.15
N ILE A 463 7.57 -4.10 -3.44
CA ILE A 463 6.55 -4.66 -4.34
C ILE A 463 6.00 -5.98 -3.79
N GLY A 464 6.88 -6.88 -3.33
CA GLY A 464 6.46 -8.10 -2.63
C GLY A 464 5.54 -7.81 -1.45
N GLY A 465 5.88 -6.78 -0.65
CA GLY A 465 5.05 -6.30 0.45
C GLY A 465 3.67 -5.80 0.00
N GLY A 466 3.61 -5.14 -1.15
CA GLY A 466 2.36 -4.73 -1.80
C GLY A 466 1.51 -5.93 -2.22
N LEU A 467 2.12 -6.91 -2.91
CA LEU A 467 1.47 -8.14 -3.37
C LEU A 467 0.89 -9.01 -2.23
N ALA A 468 1.29 -8.75 -0.99
CA ALA A 468 0.72 -9.40 0.18
C ALA A 468 -0.71 -8.92 0.51
N SER A 469 -1.16 -7.83 -0.07
CA SER A 469 -2.49 -7.26 0.21
C SER A 469 -3.61 -8.25 -0.08
N VAL A 470 -3.49 -9.03 -1.15
CA VAL A 470 -4.49 -10.02 -1.57
C VAL A 470 -4.56 -11.25 -0.66
N ILE A 471 -3.55 -11.47 0.14
CA ILE A 471 -3.51 -12.58 1.10
C ILE A 471 -3.63 -12.09 2.55
N SER A 472 -3.72 -10.78 2.76
CA SER A 472 -3.86 -10.19 4.10
C SER A 472 -5.21 -10.54 4.73
N PRO A 473 -5.24 -11.26 5.87
CA PRO A 473 -6.49 -11.66 6.50
C PRO A 473 -7.40 -10.47 6.81
N ALA A 474 -6.84 -9.37 7.31
CA ALA A 474 -7.61 -8.17 7.66
C ALA A 474 -8.30 -7.53 6.44
N LYS A 475 -7.63 -7.48 5.28
CA LYS A 475 -8.22 -6.94 4.05
C LYS A 475 -9.31 -7.84 3.49
N LEU A 476 -9.09 -9.16 3.51
CA LEU A 476 -10.08 -10.12 3.02
C LEU A 476 -11.30 -10.24 3.94
N GLN A 477 -11.10 -10.13 5.25
CA GLN A 477 -12.22 -10.02 6.22
C GLN A 477 -13.07 -8.77 5.95
N ASN A 478 -12.43 -7.63 5.66
CA ASN A 478 -13.17 -6.42 5.29
C ASN A 478 -13.98 -6.61 3.99
N ALA A 479 -13.41 -7.29 2.99
CA ALA A 479 -14.12 -7.60 1.76
C ALA A 479 -15.30 -8.56 1.98
N ALA A 480 -15.10 -9.61 2.78
CA ALA A 480 -16.15 -10.57 3.14
C ALA A 480 -17.26 -9.92 3.98
N ALA A 481 -16.89 -9.07 4.95
CA ALA A 481 -17.84 -8.31 5.76
C ALA A 481 -18.69 -7.34 4.93
N ALA A 482 -18.12 -6.76 3.87
CA ALA A 482 -18.86 -5.84 2.99
C ALA A 482 -20.00 -6.50 2.21
N ILE A 483 -20.01 -7.83 2.14
CA ILE A 483 -21.05 -8.64 1.45
C ILE A 483 -21.70 -9.69 2.37
N ASP A 484 -21.55 -9.56 3.69
CA ASP A 484 -22.09 -10.46 4.72
C ASP A 484 -21.64 -11.93 4.53
N ARG A 485 -20.37 -12.16 4.13
CA ARG A 485 -19.78 -13.47 3.87
C ARG A 485 -18.53 -13.74 4.71
N ILE A 486 -18.54 -13.32 5.96
CA ILE A 486 -17.46 -13.59 6.92
C ILE A 486 -17.29 -15.11 7.07
N GLY A 487 -16.05 -15.59 6.96
CA GLY A 487 -15.68 -17.02 6.99
C GLY A 487 -15.29 -17.58 5.62
N GLU A 488 -15.66 -16.94 4.50
CA GLU A 488 -15.25 -17.37 3.16
C GLU A 488 -13.82 -16.92 2.80
N GLU A 489 -13.23 -15.98 3.55
CA GLU A 489 -11.88 -15.45 3.31
C GLU A 489 -10.79 -16.51 3.30
N GLY A 490 -10.94 -17.60 4.06
CA GLY A 490 -9.97 -18.70 4.10
C GLY A 490 -9.83 -19.43 2.75
N SER A 491 -10.91 -19.59 2.01
CA SER A 491 -10.90 -20.20 0.68
C SER A 491 -10.25 -19.25 -0.34
N VAL A 492 -10.49 -17.95 -0.20
CA VAL A 492 -9.89 -16.91 -1.05
C VAL A 492 -8.38 -16.87 -0.85
N ILE A 493 -7.90 -16.86 0.41
CA ILE A 493 -6.47 -16.84 0.72
C ILE A 493 -5.72 -17.96 0.02
N ARG A 494 -6.24 -19.20 0.05
CA ARG A 494 -5.56 -20.35 -0.58
C ARG A 494 -5.31 -20.15 -2.06
N THR A 495 -6.28 -19.61 -2.78
CA THR A 495 -6.18 -19.39 -4.23
C THR A 495 -5.30 -18.18 -4.55
N THR A 496 -5.54 -17.08 -3.86
CA THR A 496 -4.80 -15.82 -4.09
C THR A 496 -3.35 -15.91 -3.66
N PHE A 497 -3.04 -16.75 -2.66
CA PHE A 497 -1.66 -17.02 -2.25
C PHE A 497 -0.80 -17.59 -3.39
N VAL A 498 -1.35 -18.55 -4.15
CA VAL A 498 -0.63 -19.11 -5.30
C VAL A 498 -0.37 -18.04 -6.37
N ILE A 499 -1.36 -17.17 -6.63
CA ILE A 499 -1.19 -16.07 -7.59
C ILE A 499 -0.14 -15.08 -7.09
N SER A 500 -0.19 -14.68 -5.82
CA SER A 500 0.82 -13.79 -5.23
C SER A 500 2.22 -14.39 -5.31
N LEU A 501 2.38 -15.68 -5.06
CA LEU A 501 3.66 -16.38 -5.21
C LEU A 501 4.17 -16.33 -6.65
N ILE A 502 3.29 -16.58 -7.63
CA ILE A 502 3.66 -16.54 -9.06
C ILE A 502 4.10 -15.13 -9.46
N ILE A 503 3.34 -14.11 -9.08
CA ILE A 503 3.67 -12.71 -9.41
C ILE A 503 4.95 -12.29 -8.69
N THR A 504 5.12 -12.69 -7.43
CA THR A 504 6.37 -12.45 -6.68
C THR A 504 7.56 -13.16 -7.31
N ALA A 505 7.39 -14.36 -7.87
CA ALA A 505 8.44 -15.05 -8.62
C ALA A 505 8.82 -14.29 -9.91
N VAL A 506 7.85 -13.71 -10.61
CA VAL A 506 8.14 -12.84 -11.77
C VAL A 506 8.93 -11.61 -11.32
N CYS A 507 8.52 -10.94 -10.23
CA CYS A 507 9.27 -9.84 -9.64
C CYS A 507 10.69 -10.26 -9.26
N ALA A 508 10.85 -11.44 -8.66
CA ALA A 508 12.15 -12.00 -8.27
C ALA A 508 13.09 -12.23 -9.45
N ILE A 509 12.56 -12.78 -10.55
CA ILE A 509 13.32 -12.96 -11.80
C ILE A 509 13.77 -11.60 -12.35
N MET A 510 12.87 -10.63 -12.46
CA MET A 510 13.24 -9.27 -12.91
C MET A 510 14.33 -8.66 -12.02
N THR A 511 14.20 -8.82 -10.70
CA THR A 511 15.15 -8.30 -9.72
C THR A 511 16.52 -8.94 -9.87
N LEU A 512 16.58 -10.25 -10.10
CA LEU A 512 17.84 -10.97 -10.30
C LEU A 512 18.63 -10.41 -11.50
N PHE A 513 17.93 -10.07 -12.61
CA PHE A 513 18.57 -9.49 -13.80
C PHE A 513 18.95 -8.01 -13.64
N TRP A 514 18.29 -7.26 -12.76
CA TRP A 514 18.51 -5.82 -12.62
C TRP A 514 19.39 -5.44 -11.44
N ALA A 515 19.69 -6.39 -10.57
CA ALA A 515 20.46 -6.13 -9.36
C ALA A 515 22.00 -6.10 -9.59
N PHE A 516 22.48 -6.56 -10.73
CA PHE A 516 23.90 -6.58 -11.08
C PHE A 516 24.21 -5.84 -12.37
#